data_4e3305e1b0a4a051920c745514f0f626
#
_entry.id   4e3305e1b0a4a051920c745514f0f626
#
_cell.length_a   1.000
_cell.length_b   1.000
_cell.length_c   1.000
_cell.angle_alpha   90.00
_cell.angle_beta   90.00
_cell.angle_gamma   90.00
#
_symmetry.space_group_name_H-M   'P 1'
#
loop_
_entity.id
_entity.type
_entity.pdbx_description
1 polymer ?
#
loop_
_entity_poly.entity_id
_entity_poly.type
_entity_poly.pdbx_seq_one_letter_code
_entity_poly.pdbx_strand_id
1 'polypeptide(L)'
;MRFDKAFPVALRSDAFGEISAIARNVSTGGMMVEVREPLPLGTQVLVYFSLPDSHVRVTARGEVKNHYFLNFADGKGGVRALSGMGLRFSSFESDSDLTLGMGINRLRTVLH
;
A
#
# COMPACT_ATOMS: atom_id res chain seq x y z
N MET A 1 -3.26 5.61 -13.15
CA MET A 1 -4.15 4.48 -12.97
C MET A 1 -4.01 3.90 -11.56
N ARG A 2 -5.08 3.40 -11.01
CA ARG A 2 -5.16 2.88 -9.65
C ARG A 2 -5.64 1.43 -9.65
N PHE A 3 -5.10 0.62 -8.75
CA PHE A 3 -5.54 -0.74 -8.51
C PHE A 3 -6.11 -0.83 -7.10
N ASP A 4 -7.37 -1.23 -6.97
CA ASP A 4 -8.13 -1.14 -5.72
C ASP A 4 -8.39 -2.47 -5.00
N LYS A 5 -7.77 -3.56 -5.41
CA LYS A 5 -7.91 -4.84 -4.74
C LYS A 5 -6.98 -4.90 -3.52
N ALA A 6 -7.49 -5.33 -2.37
CA ALA A 6 -6.69 -5.44 -1.15
C ALA A 6 -5.63 -6.55 -1.28
N PHE A 7 -4.42 -6.28 -0.80
CA PHE A 7 -3.34 -7.27 -0.81
C PHE A 7 -2.33 -6.96 0.30
N PRO A 8 -1.58 -7.97 0.77
CA PRO A 8 -0.61 -7.75 1.84
C PRO A 8 0.64 -7.04 1.34
N VAL A 9 1.20 -6.19 2.20
CA VAL A 9 2.47 -5.52 1.96
C VAL A 9 3.32 -5.56 3.22
N ALA A 10 4.64 -5.49 3.05
CA ALA A 10 5.57 -5.33 4.16
C ALA A 10 6.18 -3.93 4.07
N LEU A 11 6.23 -3.26 5.21
CA LEU A 11 6.84 -1.94 5.34
C LEU A 11 8.04 -2.06 6.26
N ARG A 12 9.12 -1.37 5.93
CA ARG A 12 10.30 -1.34 6.77
C ARG A 12 10.76 0.09 6.98
N SER A 13 10.96 0.47 8.23
CA SER A 13 11.52 1.76 8.57
C SER A 13 12.70 1.58 9.52
N ASP A 14 13.64 2.53 9.51
CA ASP A 14 14.79 2.46 10.40
C ASP A 14 14.38 2.65 11.86
N ALA A 15 13.36 3.47 12.11
CA ALA A 15 12.92 3.78 13.46
C ALA A 15 11.97 2.73 14.04
N PHE A 16 11.13 2.11 13.22
CA PHE A 16 10.02 1.28 13.69
C PHE A 16 10.11 -0.18 13.26
N GLY A 17 11.14 -0.54 12.50
CA GLY A 17 11.35 -1.91 12.07
C GLY A 17 10.40 -2.34 10.96
N GLU A 18 10.08 -3.62 10.93
CA GLU A 18 9.23 -4.20 9.90
C GLU A 18 7.79 -4.30 10.39
N ILE A 19 6.86 -3.91 9.53
CA ILE A 19 5.43 -3.86 9.84
C ILE A 19 4.68 -4.52 8.69
N SER A 20 3.72 -5.37 9.02
CA SER A 20 2.80 -5.94 8.04
C SER A 20 1.58 -5.04 7.91
N ALA A 21 1.13 -4.84 6.68
CA ALA A 21 -0.02 -3.98 6.39
C ALA A 21 -0.81 -4.57 5.23
N ILE A 22 -2.00 -4.01 5.02
CA ILE A 22 -2.86 -4.38 3.89
C ILE A 22 -3.00 -3.16 2.99
N ALA A 23 -2.54 -3.27 1.76
CA ALA A 23 -2.75 -2.22 0.78
C ALA A 23 -4.22 -2.24 0.34
N ARG A 24 -4.85 -1.09 0.32
CA ARG A 24 -6.24 -0.95 -0.14
C ARG A 24 -6.30 -0.47 -1.58
N ASN A 25 -5.29 0.24 -2.00
CA ASN A 25 -5.13 0.63 -3.40
C ASN A 25 -3.65 0.93 -3.67
N VAL A 26 -3.27 0.93 -4.92
CA VAL A 26 -1.92 1.26 -5.35
C VAL A 26 -1.95 1.92 -6.72
N SER A 27 -1.03 2.87 -6.91
CA SER A 27 -0.74 3.48 -8.20
C SER A 27 0.77 3.65 -8.30
N THR A 28 1.26 4.17 -9.40
CA THR A 28 2.69 4.47 -9.52
C THR A 28 3.14 5.61 -8.60
N GLY A 29 2.21 6.41 -8.11
CA GLY A 29 2.53 7.53 -7.20
C GLY A 29 2.48 7.19 -5.71
N GLY A 30 1.82 6.11 -5.33
CA GLY A 30 1.70 5.77 -3.92
C GLY A 30 0.68 4.68 -3.64
N MET A 31 0.39 4.49 -2.37
CA MET A 31 -0.64 3.52 -1.96
C MET A 31 -1.28 3.94 -0.64
N MET A 32 -2.47 3.44 -0.40
CA MET A 32 -3.11 3.53 0.91
C MET A 32 -3.01 2.16 1.57
N VAL A 33 -2.55 2.14 2.81
CA VAL A 33 -2.40 0.90 3.57
C VAL A 33 -3.18 0.98 4.87
N GLU A 34 -3.78 -0.15 5.22
CA GLU A 34 -4.42 -0.33 6.50
C GLU A 34 -3.38 -0.89 7.46
N VAL A 35 -3.18 -0.22 8.59
CA VAL A 35 -2.22 -0.62 9.62
C VAL A 35 -2.86 -0.42 10.98
N ARG A 36 -2.44 -1.24 11.94
CA ARG A 36 -2.93 -1.14 13.30
C ARG A 36 -2.53 0.18 13.94
N GLU A 37 -1.27 0.57 13.78
CA GLU A 37 -0.71 1.81 14.33
C GLU A 37 0.00 2.56 13.21
N PRO A 38 -0.65 3.62 12.67
CA PRO A 38 -0.01 4.41 11.63
C PRO A 38 1.30 5.02 12.11
N LEU A 39 2.29 5.01 11.22
CA LEU A 39 3.58 5.63 11.52
C LEU A 39 3.47 7.15 11.45
N PRO A 40 4.34 7.88 12.15
CA PRO A 40 4.30 9.34 12.11
C PRO A 40 4.43 9.88 10.68
N LEU A 41 3.79 11.02 10.44
CA LEU A 41 3.91 11.72 9.17
C LEU A 41 5.38 12.04 8.88
N GLY A 42 5.78 11.85 7.64
CA GLY A 42 7.16 12.07 7.23
C GLY A 42 8.08 10.87 7.39
N THR A 43 7.61 9.79 8.01
CA THR A 43 8.42 8.59 8.16
C THR A 43 8.77 8.02 6.79
N GLN A 44 10.08 7.74 6.59
CA GLN A 44 10.56 7.10 5.38
C GLN A 44 10.44 5.60 5.53
N VAL A 45 9.90 4.94 4.52
CA VAL A 45 9.68 3.49 4.54
C VAL A 45 10.14 2.86 3.24
N LEU A 46 10.56 1.59 3.34
CA LEU A 46 10.69 0.71 2.18
C LEU A 46 9.42 -0.13 2.13
N VAL A 47 8.83 -0.23 0.96
CA VAL A 47 7.58 -0.94 0.73
C VAL A 47 7.87 -2.13 -0.15
N TYR A 48 7.51 -3.33 0.31
CA TYR A 48 7.72 -4.58 -0.42
C TYR A 48 6.37 -5.22 -0.68
N PHE A 49 6.07 -5.50 -1.93
CA PHE A 49 4.82 -6.17 -2.25
C PHE A 49 4.89 -6.89 -3.59
N SER A 50 3.94 -7.78 -3.80
CA SER A 50 3.70 -8.39 -5.11
C SER A 50 2.27 -8.01 -5.52
N LEU A 51 2.09 -7.64 -6.78
CA LEU A 51 0.76 -7.36 -7.29
C LEU A 51 -0.08 -8.62 -7.28
N PRO A 52 -1.39 -8.54 -6.94
CA PRO A 52 -2.28 -9.69 -6.97
C PRO A 52 -2.29 -10.36 -8.35
N ASP A 53 -2.38 -11.68 -8.34
CA ASP A 53 -2.41 -12.51 -9.55
C ASP A 53 -1.18 -12.34 -10.43
N SER A 54 -0.08 -11.89 -9.84
CA SER A 54 1.19 -11.67 -10.53
C SER A 54 2.32 -12.11 -9.60
N HIS A 55 3.41 -12.64 -10.17
CA HIS A 55 4.62 -12.94 -9.42
C HIS A 55 5.60 -11.77 -9.42
N VAL A 56 5.15 -10.63 -9.90
CA VAL A 56 5.97 -9.43 -9.99
C VAL A 56 6.17 -8.84 -8.60
N ARG A 57 7.44 -8.73 -8.19
CA ARG A 57 7.80 -8.10 -6.91
C ARG A 57 8.19 -6.66 -7.14
N VAL A 58 7.70 -5.80 -6.25
CA VAL A 58 7.98 -4.37 -6.30
C VAL A 58 8.59 -3.95 -4.97
N THR A 59 9.66 -3.17 -5.05
CA THR A 59 10.25 -2.51 -3.89
C THR A 59 10.28 -1.02 -4.18
N ALA A 60 9.70 -0.25 -3.28
CA ALA A 60 9.61 1.19 -3.43
C ALA A 60 10.05 1.88 -2.15
N ARG A 61 10.61 3.08 -2.30
CA ARG A 61 10.81 4.00 -1.18
C ARG A 61 9.65 4.94 -1.13
N GLY A 62 9.15 5.19 0.07
CA GLY A 62 8.02 6.06 0.24
C GLY A 62 8.08 6.84 1.53
N GLU A 63 7.14 7.74 1.68
CA GLU A 63 7.00 8.59 2.85
C GLU A 63 5.54 8.61 3.29
N VAL A 64 5.32 8.58 4.59
CA VAL A 64 3.97 8.67 5.15
C VAL A 64 3.50 10.12 5.00
N LYS A 65 2.44 10.31 4.19
CA LYS A 65 1.91 11.65 3.87
C LYS A 65 0.66 12.01 4.63
N ASN A 66 -0.17 11.04 4.96
CA ASN A 66 -1.38 11.31 5.74
C ASN A 66 -1.79 10.08 6.53
N HIS A 67 -2.66 10.32 7.52
CA HIS A 67 -3.32 9.29 8.29
C HIS A 67 -4.80 9.35 7.98
N TYR A 68 -5.49 8.21 8.10
CA TYR A 68 -6.93 8.19 8.01
C TYR A 68 -7.51 7.19 9.01
N PHE A 69 -8.74 7.47 9.42
CA PHE A 69 -9.49 6.61 10.30
C PHE A 69 -10.90 6.47 9.74
N LEU A 70 -11.38 5.23 9.67
CA LEU A 70 -12.71 4.95 9.20
C LEU A 70 -13.45 4.15 10.26
N ASN A 71 -14.69 4.57 10.57
CA ASN A 71 -15.59 3.82 11.40
C ASN A 71 -16.73 3.33 10.52
N PHE A 72 -17.08 2.07 10.64
CA PHE A 72 -18.18 1.50 9.86
C PHE A 72 -18.89 0.43 10.66
N ALA A 73 -20.19 0.25 10.35
CA ALA A 73 -20.99 -0.80 10.97
C ALA A 73 -20.52 -2.17 10.46
N ASP A 74 -20.36 -3.11 11.39
CA ASP A 74 -19.85 -4.45 11.04
C ASP A 74 -20.97 -5.42 10.63
N GLY A 75 -22.20 -4.97 10.54
CA GLY A 75 -23.34 -5.80 10.20
C GLY A 75 -23.86 -6.66 11.33
N LYS A 76 -23.23 -6.60 12.50
CA LYS A 76 -23.60 -7.40 13.68
C LYS A 76 -23.99 -6.52 14.87
N GLY A 77 -24.35 -5.27 14.61
CA GLY A 77 -24.70 -4.32 15.64
C GLY A 77 -23.52 -3.62 16.31
N GLY A 78 -22.30 -3.88 15.85
CA GLY A 78 -21.07 -3.24 16.33
C GLY A 78 -20.52 -2.23 15.33
N VAL A 79 -19.48 -1.54 15.76
CA VAL A 79 -18.72 -0.59 14.93
C VAL A 79 -17.29 -1.05 14.88
N ARG A 80 -16.75 -1.15 13.66
CA ARG A 80 -15.31 -1.42 13.45
C ARG A 80 -14.62 -0.12 13.09
N ALA A 81 -13.42 0.03 13.62
CA ALA A 81 -12.54 1.14 13.27
C ALA A 81 -11.36 0.61 12.46
N LEU A 82 -11.10 1.25 11.34
CA LEU A 82 -9.91 1.00 10.55
C LEU A 82 -9.01 2.21 10.63
N SER A 83 -7.74 1.99 10.87
CA SER A 83 -6.75 3.04 10.77
C SER A 83 -5.78 2.71 9.64
N GLY A 84 -5.23 3.75 9.03
CA GLY A 84 -4.33 3.57 7.93
C GLY A 84 -3.53 4.82 7.64
N MET A 85 -2.70 4.70 6.62
CA MET A 85 -1.86 5.80 6.19
C MET A 85 -1.71 5.80 4.68
N GLY A 86 -1.58 6.99 4.12
CA GLY A 86 -1.25 7.16 2.72
C GLY A 86 0.25 7.29 2.57
N LEU A 87 0.80 6.51 1.64
CA LEU A 87 2.21 6.52 1.31
C LEU A 87 2.40 7.13 -0.06
N ARG A 88 3.37 8.03 -0.17
CA ARG A 88 3.78 8.58 -1.46
C ARG A 88 5.12 7.96 -1.82
N PHE A 89 5.19 7.36 -3.01
CA PHE A 89 6.43 6.78 -3.49
C PHE A 89 7.37 7.89 -3.94
N SER A 90 8.63 7.79 -3.53
CA SER A 90 9.67 8.73 -3.95
C SER A 90 10.62 8.10 -4.97
N SER A 91 10.81 6.79 -4.91
CA SER A 91 11.65 6.09 -5.87
C SER A 91 11.34 4.60 -5.83
N PHE A 92 11.78 3.91 -6.87
CA PHE A 92 11.65 2.45 -6.95
C PHE A 92 13.05 1.86 -7.08
N GLU A 93 13.23 0.64 -6.58
CA GLU A 93 14.51 -0.06 -6.75
C GLU A 93 14.53 -0.76 -8.10
N SER A 94 15.67 -0.64 -8.79
CA SER A 94 15.88 -1.22 -10.10
C SER A 94 14.76 -0.80 -11.06
N ASP A 95 14.11 -1.77 -11.71
CA ASP A 95 13.05 -1.52 -12.68
C ASP A 95 11.65 -1.65 -12.07
N SER A 96 11.53 -1.52 -10.74
CA SER A 96 10.25 -1.71 -10.05
C SER A 96 9.17 -0.75 -10.50
N ASP A 97 9.50 0.49 -10.87
CA ASP A 97 8.53 1.46 -11.36
C ASP A 97 7.91 1.01 -12.68
N LEU A 98 8.74 0.59 -13.62
CA LEU A 98 8.28 0.06 -14.90
C LEU A 98 7.49 -1.22 -14.69
N THR A 99 7.99 -2.10 -13.84
CA THR A 99 7.34 -3.35 -13.49
C THR A 99 5.96 -3.11 -12.86
N LEU A 100 5.86 -2.14 -11.96
CA LEU A 100 4.58 -1.78 -11.35
C LEU A 100 3.60 -1.25 -12.39
N GLY A 101 4.04 -0.33 -13.26
CA GLY A 101 3.21 0.21 -14.31
C GLY A 101 2.69 -0.85 -15.26
N MET A 102 3.54 -1.77 -15.68
CA MET A 102 3.17 -2.88 -16.53
C MET A 102 2.19 -3.83 -15.85
N GLY A 103 2.43 -4.15 -14.58
CA GLY A 103 1.57 -5.02 -13.80
C GLY A 103 0.18 -4.43 -13.61
N ILE A 104 0.08 -3.16 -13.30
CA ILE A 104 -1.20 -2.46 -13.15
C ILE A 104 -1.96 -2.44 -14.48
N ASN A 105 -1.28 -2.16 -15.58
CA ASN A 105 -1.90 -2.15 -16.89
C ASN A 105 -2.42 -3.53 -17.30
N ARG A 106 -1.66 -4.57 -17.02
CA ARG A 106 -2.06 -5.96 -17.30
C ARG A 106 -3.32 -6.32 -16.52
N LEU A 107 -3.37 -6.01 -15.24
CA LEU A 107 -4.55 -6.29 -14.42
C LEU A 107 -5.77 -5.53 -14.90
N ARG A 108 -5.57 -4.28 -15.33
CA ARG A 108 -6.65 -3.48 -15.89
C ARG A 108 -7.22 -4.12 -17.15
N THR A 109 -6.35 -4.63 -18.02
CA THR A 109 -6.79 -5.27 -19.26
C THR A 109 -7.61 -6.52 -18.96
N VAL A 110 -7.21 -7.31 -17.96
CA VAL A 110 -7.92 -8.52 -17.56
C VAL A 110 -9.26 -8.21 -16.90
N LEU A 111 -9.34 -7.11 -16.14
CA LEU A 111 -10.55 -6.74 -15.40
C LEU A 111 -11.59 -6.04 -16.28
N HIS A 112 -11.26 -5.67 -17.48
CA HIS A 112 -12.18 -5.12 -18.46
C HIS A 112 -12.69 -6.19 -19.41
#